data_19bbb9c21148d47c21ab4e1c51388cdc
#
_entry.id   19bbb9c21148d47c21ab4e1c51388cdc
#
_cell.length_a   1.000
_cell.length_b   1.000
_cell.length_c   1.000
_cell.angle_alpha   90.00
_cell.angle_beta   90.00
_cell.angle_gamma   90.00
#
_symmetry.space_group_name_H-M   'P 1'
#
loop_
_entity.id
_entity.type
_entity.pdbx_description
1 polymer ?
#
loop_
_entity_poly.entity_id
_entity_poly.type
_entity_poly.pdbx_seq_one_letter_code
_entity_poly.pdbx_strand_id
1 'polypeptide(L)'
;YDHCLINEYCKDWYKDIIPDAFLQEHGIDKPDNVIVLRVDPATFSVPHVDKFNHALRNNPNFNVDEVVRLWIPLEDSAFGQALFVGEQVLTKYSAGDVYSFDNLIHSAANAGLHTRYTMIVYTKKVDNI
;
A
#
# COMPACT_ATOMS: atom_id res chain seq x y z
N TYR A 1 -12.82 -9.80 1.45
CA TYR A 1 -12.00 -8.88 2.24
C TYR A 1 -10.52 -9.20 2.12
N ASP A 2 -9.72 -8.17 2.19
CA ASP A 2 -8.29 -8.29 2.32
C ASP A 2 -7.95 -8.83 3.70
N HIS A 3 -6.99 -9.74 3.77
CA HIS A 3 -6.43 -10.16 5.04
C HIS A 3 -5.16 -9.35 5.30
N CYS A 4 -5.19 -8.57 6.35
CA CYS A 4 -4.02 -7.82 6.77
C CYS A 4 -3.07 -8.75 7.52
N LEU A 5 -1.92 -9.07 6.91
CA LEU A 5 -0.92 -9.93 7.52
C LEU A 5 -0.01 -9.15 8.47
N ILE A 6 0.34 -7.93 8.07
CA ILE A 6 1.16 -7.03 8.85
C ILE A 6 0.55 -5.64 8.76
N ASN A 7 0.30 -5.02 9.90
CA ASN A 7 -0.13 -3.64 9.99
C ASN A 7 0.52 -3.04 11.22
N GLU A 8 1.72 -2.54 11.05
CA GLU A 8 2.49 -2.02 12.16
C GLU A 8 3.01 -0.63 11.89
N TYR A 9 2.99 0.18 12.94
CA TYR A 9 3.67 1.46 12.94
C TYR A 9 5.18 1.21 12.86
N CYS A 10 5.83 1.80 11.88
CA CYS A 10 7.22 1.51 11.60
C CYS A 10 8.16 2.01 12.70
N LYS A 11 8.90 1.08 13.26
CA LYS A 11 10.09 1.36 14.08
C LYS A 11 11.29 1.05 13.20
N ASP A 12 12.02 -0.01 13.48
CA ASP A 12 13.23 -0.34 12.73
C ASP A 12 13.13 -1.62 11.90
N TRP A 13 12.09 -2.43 12.11
CA TRP A 13 11.96 -3.72 11.44
C TRP A 13 11.85 -3.62 9.91
N TYR A 14 11.36 -2.48 9.40
CA TYR A 14 11.26 -2.29 7.95
C TYR A 14 12.63 -2.37 7.25
N LYS A 15 13.71 -2.10 7.97
CA LYS A 15 15.08 -2.14 7.42
C LYS A 15 15.45 -3.53 6.92
N ASP A 16 14.86 -4.56 7.47
CA ASP A 16 15.10 -5.94 7.06
C ASP A 16 14.33 -6.32 5.78
N ILE A 17 13.32 -5.52 5.42
CA ILE A 17 12.43 -5.80 4.29
C ILE A 17 12.64 -4.79 3.17
N ILE A 18 12.81 -3.53 3.50
CA ILE A 18 12.89 -2.43 2.54
C ILE A 18 14.31 -1.86 2.53
N PRO A 19 15.06 -2.04 1.44
CA PRO A 19 16.43 -1.48 1.35
C PRO A 19 16.43 0.04 1.39
N ASP A 20 17.45 0.62 1.99
CA ASP A 20 17.63 2.08 2.01
C ASP A 20 17.66 2.68 0.61
N ALA A 21 18.27 1.98 -0.34
CA ALA A 21 18.34 2.43 -1.73
C ALA A 21 16.94 2.59 -2.34
N PHE A 22 16.01 1.70 -2.02
CA PHE A 22 14.62 1.79 -2.46
C PHE A 22 13.94 3.04 -1.89
N LEU A 23 14.14 3.30 -0.61
CA LEU A 23 13.58 4.48 0.06
C LEU A 23 14.10 5.77 -0.58
N GLN A 24 15.41 5.84 -0.79
CA GLN A 24 16.05 7.01 -1.41
C GLN A 24 15.56 7.24 -2.84
N GLU A 25 15.44 6.18 -3.61
CA GLU A 25 14.95 6.26 -4.99
C GLU A 25 13.54 6.86 -5.06
N HIS A 26 12.71 6.59 -4.07
CA HIS A 26 11.33 7.07 -4.01
C HIS A 26 11.14 8.30 -3.13
N GLY A 27 12.22 8.92 -2.68
CA GLY A 27 12.16 10.13 -1.87
C GLY A 27 11.59 9.93 -0.47
N ILE A 28 11.76 8.74 0.07
CA ILE A 28 11.25 8.37 1.39
C ILE A 28 12.40 8.36 2.38
N ASP A 29 12.28 9.14 3.45
CA ASP A 29 13.26 9.12 4.52
C ASP A 29 13.02 7.90 5.42
N LYS A 30 11.80 7.77 5.93
CA LYS A 30 11.39 6.68 6.79
C LYS A 30 9.89 6.39 6.60
N PRO A 31 9.51 5.13 6.37
CA PRO A 31 8.09 4.80 6.35
C PRO A 31 7.45 5.02 7.72
N ASP A 32 6.26 5.60 7.74
CA ASP A 32 5.48 5.75 8.97
C ASP A 32 4.73 4.47 9.30
N ASN A 33 4.26 3.78 8.29
CA ASN A 33 3.54 2.52 8.47
C ASN A 33 3.72 1.61 7.25
N VAL A 34 3.80 0.32 7.49
CA VAL A 34 3.84 -0.70 6.43
C VAL A 34 2.75 -1.73 6.70
N ILE A 35 2.00 -2.03 5.66
CA ILE A 35 0.93 -3.02 5.70
C ILE A 35 1.20 -4.06 4.62
N VAL A 36 1.09 -5.33 4.99
CA VAL A 36 1.10 -6.43 4.01
C VAL A 36 -0.29 -7.04 3.98
N LEU A 37 -0.88 -7.08 2.81
CA LEU A 37 -2.23 -7.58 2.58
C LEU A 37 -2.19 -8.87 1.77
N ARG A 38 -3.11 -9.77 2.11
CA ARG A 38 -3.40 -10.96 1.33
C ARG A 38 -4.84 -10.87 0.82
N VAL A 39 -5.01 -11.02 -0.48
CA VAL A 39 -6.34 -11.05 -1.11
C VAL A 39 -6.51 -12.41 -1.77
N ASP A 40 -7.33 -13.25 -1.15
CA ASP A 40 -7.60 -14.60 -1.64
C ASP A 40 -8.51 -14.57 -2.87
N PRO A 41 -8.53 -15.65 -3.69
CA PRO A 41 -9.49 -15.77 -4.77
C PRO A 41 -10.93 -15.59 -4.29
N ALA A 42 -11.77 -15.02 -5.15
CA ALA A 42 -13.18 -14.71 -4.89
C ALA A 42 -13.41 -13.71 -3.76
N THR A 43 -12.44 -12.84 -3.51
CA THR A 43 -12.58 -11.76 -2.50
C THR A 43 -12.38 -10.39 -3.14
N PHE A 44 -12.90 -9.39 -2.46
CA PHE A 44 -12.75 -7.99 -2.86
C PHE A 44 -12.82 -7.11 -1.61
N SER A 45 -12.27 -5.90 -1.72
CA SER A 45 -12.48 -4.88 -0.71
C SER A 45 -13.60 -3.94 -1.15
N VAL A 46 -14.38 -3.45 -0.20
CA VAL A 46 -15.40 -2.44 -0.48
C VAL A 46 -14.70 -1.14 -0.90
N PRO A 47 -15.21 -0.43 -1.93
CA PRO A 47 -14.67 0.88 -2.28
C PRO A 47 -14.64 1.81 -1.07
N HIS A 48 -13.49 2.41 -0.80
CA HIS A 48 -13.29 3.21 0.40
C HIS A 48 -12.16 4.23 0.20
N VAL A 49 -12.08 5.16 1.11
CA VAL A 49 -10.89 6.00 1.33
C VAL A 49 -10.23 5.55 2.62
N ASP A 50 -8.92 5.72 2.71
CA ASP A 50 -8.20 5.35 3.92
C ASP A 50 -8.47 6.34 5.04
N LYS A 51 -8.69 5.83 6.24
CA LYS A 51 -8.93 6.65 7.43
C LYS A 51 -7.70 6.85 8.30
N PHE A 52 -6.65 6.04 8.08
CA PHE A 52 -5.39 6.10 8.82
C PHE A 52 -5.55 5.94 10.33
N ASN A 53 -6.52 5.16 10.77
CA ASN A 53 -6.83 4.99 12.20
C ASN A 53 -5.64 4.46 12.99
N HIS A 54 -4.88 3.51 12.42
CA HIS A 54 -3.71 2.95 13.08
C HIS A 54 -2.62 4.00 13.27
N ALA A 55 -2.30 4.75 12.23
CA ALA A 55 -1.29 5.81 12.30
C ALA A 55 -1.70 6.90 13.30
N LEU A 56 -2.97 7.30 13.30
CA LEU A 56 -3.49 8.32 14.23
C LEU A 56 -3.45 7.85 15.69
N ARG A 57 -3.65 6.58 15.95
CA ARG A 57 -3.54 6.04 17.32
C ARG A 57 -2.10 6.07 17.82
N ASN A 58 -1.13 5.84 16.95
CA ASN A 58 0.28 5.87 17.33
C ASN A 58 0.88 7.26 17.31
N ASN A 59 0.31 8.17 16.53
CA ASN A 59 0.75 9.56 16.44
C ASN A 59 -0.46 10.47 16.23
N PRO A 60 -1.03 11.05 17.29
CA PRO A 60 -2.21 11.94 17.18
C PRO A 60 -1.98 13.18 16.30
N ASN A 61 -0.72 13.56 16.09
CA ASN A 61 -0.36 14.70 15.25
C ASN A 61 -0.14 14.30 13.79
N PHE A 62 -0.43 13.06 13.44
CA PHE A 62 -0.32 12.57 12.07
C PHE A 62 -1.25 13.36 11.15
N ASN A 63 -0.67 14.00 10.13
CA ASN A 63 -1.42 14.82 9.19
C ASN A 63 -1.75 14.00 7.95
N VAL A 64 -3.01 13.63 7.79
CA VAL A 64 -3.47 12.79 6.68
C VAL A 64 -3.29 13.47 5.32
N ASP A 65 -3.25 14.81 5.28
CA ASP A 65 -3.08 15.55 4.02
C ASP A 65 -1.63 15.52 3.51
N GLU A 66 -0.69 15.16 4.37
CA GLU A 66 0.73 15.05 4.02
C GLU A 66 1.15 13.62 3.71
N VAL A 67 0.22 12.67 3.72
CA VAL A 67 0.55 11.26 3.53
C VAL A 67 0.77 10.95 2.07
N VAL A 68 1.85 10.24 1.80
CA VAL A 68 2.06 9.53 0.54
C VAL A 68 1.79 8.06 0.78
N ARG A 69 0.99 7.47 -0.08
CA ARG A 69 0.69 6.04 -0.06
C ARG A 69 1.35 5.38 -1.25
N LEU A 70 2.17 4.38 -0.97
CA LEU A 70 2.79 3.56 -2.01
C LEU A 70 2.15 2.18 -1.99
N TRP A 71 1.69 1.74 -3.15
CA TRP A 71 1.15 0.40 -3.35
C TRP A 71 2.16 -0.42 -4.14
N ILE A 72 2.60 -1.53 -3.56
CA ILE A 72 3.71 -2.33 -4.10
C ILE A 72 3.25 -3.78 -4.19
N PRO A 73 3.04 -4.31 -5.41
CA PRO A 73 2.76 -5.74 -5.55
C PRO A 73 4.00 -6.55 -5.20
N LEU A 74 3.82 -7.63 -4.47
CA LEU A 74 4.90 -8.54 -4.10
C LEU A 74 5.07 -9.67 -5.10
N GLU A 75 4.12 -9.84 -6.00
CA GLU A 75 4.14 -10.83 -7.07
C GLU A 75 3.60 -10.19 -8.35
N ASP A 76 3.94 -10.76 -9.49
CA ASP A 76 3.36 -10.33 -10.77
C ASP A 76 1.85 -10.52 -10.76
N SER A 77 1.14 -9.67 -11.49
CA SER A 77 -0.30 -9.78 -11.61
C SER A 77 -0.70 -11.12 -12.26
N ALA A 78 -1.76 -11.69 -11.74
CA ALA A 78 -2.39 -12.89 -12.32
C ALA A 78 -3.78 -12.54 -12.84
N PHE A 79 -4.32 -13.41 -13.69
CA PHE A 79 -5.66 -13.24 -14.23
C PHE A 79 -6.69 -13.01 -13.11
N GLY A 80 -7.56 -12.05 -13.32
CA GLY A 80 -8.66 -11.74 -12.40
C GLY A 80 -8.31 -10.79 -11.26
N GLN A 81 -7.05 -10.40 -11.12
CA GLN A 81 -6.62 -9.46 -10.09
C GLN A 81 -6.71 -8.03 -10.62
N ALA A 82 -7.31 -7.14 -9.84
CA ALA A 82 -7.49 -5.76 -10.22
C ALA A 82 -7.39 -4.82 -9.02
N LEU A 83 -6.83 -3.64 -9.26
CA LEU A 83 -6.87 -2.52 -8.34
C LEU A 83 -7.62 -1.38 -9.02
N PHE A 84 -8.66 -0.89 -8.36
CA PHE A 84 -9.47 0.23 -8.83
C PHE A 84 -9.11 1.46 -8.02
N VAL A 85 -8.73 2.55 -8.69
CA VAL A 85 -8.38 3.82 -8.04
C VAL A 85 -9.09 4.93 -8.79
N GLY A 86 -10.08 5.55 -8.14
CA GLY A 86 -10.94 6.51 -8.81
C GLY A 86 -11.61 5.86 -10.03
N GLU A 87 -11.38 6.42 -11.20
CA GLU A 87 -11.91 5.90 -12.47
C GLU A 87 -10.92 4.99 -13.21
N GLN A 88 -9.77 4.72 -12.63
CA GLN A 88 -8.71 3.93 -13.26
C GLN A 88 -8.72 2.50 -12.75
N VAL A 89 -8.33 1.57 -13.62
CA VAL A 89 -8.20 0.15 -13.28
C VAL A 89 -6.79 -0.31 -13.63
N LEU A 90 -6.13 -0.93 -12.67
CA LEU A 90 -4.81 -1.53 -12.85
C LEU A 90 -4.96 -3.05 -12.82
N THR A 91 -4.66 -3.72 -13.93
CA THR A 91 -4.76 -5.18 -14.06
C THR A 91 -3.45 -5.85 -14.42
N LYS A 92 -2.46 -5.08 -14.87
CA LYS A 92 -1.12 -5.60 -15.20
C LYS A 92 -0.07 -4.83 -14.42
N TYR A 93 0.72 -5.57 -13.67
CA TYR A 93 1.83 -5.03 -12.90
C TYR A 93 2.85 -6.14 -12.64
N SER A 94 4.06 -5.74 -12.32
CA SER A 94 5.15 -6.67 -11.98
C SER A 94 5.51 -6.55 -10.51
N ALA A 95 5.99 -7.63 -9.93
CA ALA A 95 6.50 -7.63 -8.57
C ALA A 95 7.53 -6.52 -8.37
N GLY A 96 7.37 -5.73 -7.32
CA GLY A 96 8.29 -4.63 -7.00
C GLY A 96 7.98 -3.33 -7.71
N ASP A 97 7.00 -3.27 -8.60
CA ASP A 97 6.52 -1.99 -9.14
C ASP A 97 5.99 -1.12 -8.00
N VAL A 98 6.14 0.19 -8.12
CA VAL A 98 5.67 1.13 -7.11
C VAL A 98 4.67 2.08 -7.73
N TYR A 99 3.49 2.10 -7.17
CA TYR A 99 2.42 3.01 -7.58
C TYR A 99 2.09 3.93 -6.42
N SER A 100 1.95 5.21 -6.73
CA SER A 100 1.55 6.21 -5.75
C SER A 100 0.24 6.84 -6.20
N PHE A 101 -0.70 6.96 -5.28
CA PHE A 101 -1.95 7.68 -5.56
C PHE A 101 -2.41 8.39 -4.29
N ASP A 102 -3.11 9.49 -4.49
CA ASP A 102 -3.72 10.23 -3.40
C ASP A 102 -4.83 9.40 -2.76
N ASN A 103 -5.35 9.87 -1.65
CA ASN A 103 -6.42 9.16 -0.92
C ASN A 103 -7.75 9.22 -1.68
N LEU A 104 -7.74 8.70 -2.90
CA LEU A 104 -8.93 8.53 -3.73
C LEU A 104 -9.72 7.31 -3.29
N ILE A 105 -10.97 7.23 -3.71
CA ILE A 105 -11.76 6.01 -3.54
C ILE A 105 -11.05 4.88 -4.28
N HIS A 106 -10.81 3.79 -3.59
CA HIS A 106 -10.13 2.64 -4.18
C HIS A 106 -10.70 1.34 -3.65
N SER A 107 -10.49 0.28 -4.40
CA SER A 107 -10.85 -1.07 -4.02
C SER A 107 -9.98 -2.06 -4.77
N ALA A 108 -9.90 -3.27 -4.25
CA ALA A 108 -9.15 -4.34 -4.85
C ALA A 108 -10.07 -5.54 -5.03
N ALA A 109 -9.87 -6.29 -6.11
CA ALA A 109 -10.63 -7.50 -6.39
C ALA A 109 -9.71 -8.61 -6.85
N ASN A 110 -10.06 -9.83 -6.50
CA ASN A 110 -9.38 -11.02 -6.99
C ASN A 110 -10.43 -12.04 -7.46
N ALA A 111 -10.72 -12.00 -8.74
CA ALA A 111 -11.62 -12.95 -9.41
C ALA A 111 -10.84 -14.10 -10.05
N GLY A 112 -9.56 -14.20 -9.79
CA GLY A 112 -8.69 -15.23 -10.34
C GLY A 112 -8.56 -16.45 -9.44
N LEU A 113 -7.51 -17.23 -9.69
CA LEU A 113 -7.24 -18.49 -9.00
C LEU A 113 -6.07 -18.42 -8.02
N HIS A 114 -5.33 -17.33 -8.04
CA HIS A 114 -4.12 -17.18 -7.22
C HIS A 114 -4.31 -16.09 -6.18
N THR A 115 -3.85 -16.35 -4.96
CA THR A 115 -3.81 -15.34 -3.89
C THR A 115 -2.88 -14.20 -4.28
N ARG A 116 -3.28 -12.98 -3.98
CA ARG A 116 -2.47 -11.78 -4.22
C ARG A 116 -1.87 -11.26 -2.92
N TYR A 117 -0.58 -10.94 -2.97
CA TYR A 117 0.12 -10.29 -1.86
C TYR A 117 0.59 -8.91 -2.29
N THR A 118 0.30 -7.92 -1.47
CA THR A 118 0.71 -6.53 -1.72
C THR A 118 1.25 -5.91 -0.44
N MET A 119 2.16 -4.96 -0.62
CA MET A 119 2.66 -4.14 0.47
C MET A 119 2.23 -2.71 0.26
N ILE A 120 1.77 -2.08 1.31
CA ILE A 120 1.39 -0.67 1.30
C ILE A 120 2.30 0.05 2.29
N VAL A 121 2.92 1.13 1.82
CA VAL A 121 3.80 1.97 2.63
C VAL A 121 3.16 3.34 2.77
N TYR A 122 2.95 3.78 3.99
CA TYR A 122 2.54 5.14 4.29
C TYR A 122 3.74 5.93 4.79
N THR A 123 3.92 7.11 4.25
CA THR A 123 5.00 8.00 4.65
C THR A 123 4.56 9.45 4.48
N LYS A 124 5.33 10.38 5.00
CA LYS A 124 5.10 11.80 4.76
C LYS A 124 5.68 12.22 3.43
N LYS A 125 5.04 13.22 2.81
CA LYS A 125 5.64 13.90 1.68
C LYS A 125 6.96 14.53 2.12
N VAL A 126 7.98 14.33 1.31
CA VAL A 126 9.26 15.01 1.50
C VAL A 126 9.10 16.41 0.95
N ASP A 127 9.28 17.39 1.80
CA ASP A 127 9.28 18.78 1.34
C ASP A 127 10.47 18.98 0.42
N ASN A 128 10.29 19.17 -0.72
CA ASN A 128 11.08 19.27 -1.52
C ASN A 128 11.57 19.74 -2.28
N ILE A 129 11.46 19.80 -2.55
CA ILE A 129 12.57 20.01 -3.35
C ILE A 129 12.28 20.52 -4.73
#